data_1c94708e42f8e852021b126fda1508e1
#
_entry.id   1c94708e42f8e852021b126fda1508e1
#
_cell.length_a   1.000
_cell.length_b   1.000
_cell.length_c   1.000
_cell.angle_alpha   90.00
_cell.angle_beta   90.00
_cell.angle_gamma   90.00
#
_symmetry.space_group_name_H-M   'P 1'
#
loop_
_entity.id
_entity.type
_entity.pdbx_description
1 polymer ?
#
loop_
_entity_poly.entity_id
_entity_poly.type
_entity_poly.pdbx_seq_one_letter_code
_entity_poly.pdbx_strand_id
1 'polypeptide(L)'
;SRSFDAVGVGLVSAWVAYVIQSVISINQLGLAIWGWVLGGAIIGYDLYRDRPDAPRMVAKKGRRPEQVPAAVVLTGSLGLVVGFVVSVWPLAQDISFRNALESGDGAKIELAAKEFPRNNYYYVYSAQILQENKIADKALDLARLATTANPRDFNAWKMVLANPNLSESERASAVAKMKELDPFNNTLDK
;
A
#
# COMPACT_ATOMS: atom_id res chain seq x y z
N SER A 1 -10.06 -1.37 45.81
CA SER A 1 -8.88 -0.76 45.16
C SER A 1 -8.61 -1.52 43.87
N ARG A 2 -8.71 -0.86 42.71
CA ARG A 2 -8.29 -1.47 41.43
C ARG A 2 -6.78 -1.70 41.54
N SER A 3 -6.35 -2.95 41.57
CA SER A 3 -4.93 -3.30 41.47
C SER A 3 -4.35 -2.70 40.18
N PHE A 4 -3.19 -2.07 40.29
CA PHE A 4 -2.47 -1.53 39.15
C PHE A 4 -2.14 -2.66 38.16
N ASP A 5 -2.65 -2.55 36.93
CA ASP A 5 -2.46 -3.54 35.87
C ASP A 5 -1.29 -3.10 34.99
N ALA A 6 -0.10 -3.50 35.36
CA ALA A 6 1.13 -3.13 34.65
C ALA A 6 1.16 -3.64 33.19
N VAL A 7 0.55 -4.80 32.91
CA VAL A 7 0.53 -5.38 31.56
C VAL A 7 -0.43 -4.60 30.67
N GLY A 8 -1.65 -4.33 31.15
CA GLY A 8 -2.62 -3.52 30.42
C GLY A 8 -2.11 -2.10 30.12
N VAL A 9 -1.51 -1.46 31.12
CA VAL A 9 -0.89 -0.13 30.95
C VAL A 9 0.27 -0.18 29.94
N GLY A 10 1.11 -1.22 29.99
CA GLY A 10 2.21 -1.38 29.04
C GLY A 10 1.72 -1.54 27.59
N LEU A 11 0.70 -2.38 27.37
CA LEU A 11 0.12 -2.58 26.04
C LEU A 11 -0.51 -1.30 25.47
N VAL A 12 -1.30 -0.59 26.28
CA VAL A 12 -1.93 0.68 25.88
C VAL A 12 -0.86 1.74 25.58
N SER A 13 0.18 1.85 26.42
CA SER A 13 1.28 2.80 26.20
C SER A 13 2.03 2.51 24.89
N ALA A 14 2.31 1.25 24.59
CA ALA A 14 2.95 0.84 23.35
C ALA A 14 2.08 1.17 22.11
N TRP A 15 0.77 0.94 22.21
CA TRP A 15 -0.17 1.28 21.15
C TRP A 15 -0.26 2.80 20.93
N VAL A 16 -0.35 3.59 21.99
CA VAL A 16 -0.37 5.06 21.91
C VAL A 16 0.92 5.59 21.28
N ALA A 17 2.09 5.09 21.70
CA ALA A 17 3.38 5.46 21.10
C ALA A 17 3.40 5.14 19.58
N TYR A 18 2.90 3.99 19.19
CA TYR A 18 2.75 3.63 17.78
C TYR A 18 1.84 4.62 17.03
N VAL A 19 0.68 4.97 17.58
CA VAL A 19 -0.27 5.92 16.95
C VAL A 19 0.39 7.31 16.78
N ILE A 20 1.07 7.81 17.80
CA ILE A 20 1.79 9.09 17.73
C ILE A 20 2.86 9.04 16.62
N GLN A 21 3.64 7.97 16.58
CA GLN A 21 4.66 7.80 15.54
C GLN A 21 4.05 7.74 14.14
N SER A 22 2.90 7.07 13.96
CA SER A 22 2.22 6.94 12.67
C SER A 22 1.65 8.27 12.14
N VAL A 23 1.36 9.23 13.03
CA VAL A 23 0.92 10.58 12.66
C VAL A 23 2.08 11.44 12.16
N ILE A 24 3.28 11.26 12.73
CA ILE A 24 4.46 12.07 12.41
C ILE A 24 5.26 11.48 11.24
N SER A 25 5.24 10.19 11.10
CA SER A 25 6.03 9.44 10.11
C SER A 25 5.19 8.94 8.95
N ILE A 26 5.77 8.89 7.75
CA ILE A 26 5.16 8.20 6.61
C ILE A 26 4.92 6.74 7.03
N ASN A 27 3.67 6.34 7.04
CA ASN A 27 3.26 5.03 7.53
C ASN A 27 3.79 3.94 6.58
N GLN A 28 4.91 3.34 6.93
CA GLN A 28 5.48 2.22 6.18
C GLN A 28 4.65 0.96 6.47
N LEU A 29 4.39 0.17 5.43
CA LEU A 29 3.58 -1.05 5.51
C LEU A 29 4.01 -2.00 6.64
N GLY A 30 5.33 -2.12 6.87
CA GLY A 30 5.89 -2.92 7.96
C GLY A 30 5.53 -2.42 9.36
N LEU A 31 5.36 -1.11 9.54
CA LEU A 31 4.96 -0.53 10.82
C LEU A 31 3.44 -0.63 11.04
N ALA A 32 2.63 -0.59 9.99
CA ALA A 32 1.17 -0.72 10.09
C ALA A 32 0.74 -2.06 10.72
N ILE A 33 1.47 -3.15 10.45
CA ILE A 33 1.22 -4.47 11.03
C ILE A 33 1.25 -4.43 12.57
N TRP A 34 2.18 -3.69 13.17
CA TRP A 34 2.29 -3.57 14.62
C TRP A 34 1.09 -2.90 15.27
N GLY A 35 0.45 -1.94 14.59
CA GLY A 35 -0.79 -1.32 15.06
C GLY A 35 -1.92 -2.34 15.23
N TRP A 36 -2.08 -3.23 14.26
CA TRP A 36 -3.08 -4.31 14.32
C TRP A 36 -2.74 -5.37 15.36
N VAL A 37 -1.47 -5.77 15.47
CA VAL A 37 -1.01 -6.75 16.46
C VAL A 37 -1.22 -6.22 17.88
N LEU A 38 -0.82 -4.98 18.16
CA LEU A 38 -0.99 -4.36 19.48
C LEU A 38 -2.48 -4.14 19.81
N GLY A 39 -3.28 -3.67 18.85
CA GLY A 39 -4.73 -3.52 19.03
C GLY A 39 -5.41 -4.85 19.35
N GLY A 40 -5.08 -5.91 18.60
CA GLY A 40 -5.56 -7.27 18.87
C GLY A 40 -5.12 -7.80 20.24
N ALA A 41 -3.88 -7.53 20.65
CA ALA A 41 -3.36 -7.93 21.95
C ALA A 41 -4.09 -7.23 23.12
N ILE A 42 -4.42 -5.94 22.99
CA ILE A 42 -5.20 -5.19 23.98
C ILE A 42 -6.59 -5.81 24.14
N ILE A 43 -7.30 -6.03 23.03
CA ILE A 43 -8.64 -6.64 23.05
C ILE A 43 -8.58 -8.05 23.65
N GLY A 44 -7.63 -8.87 23.23
CA GLY A 44 -7.43 -10.23 23.75
C GLY A 44 -7.13 -10.24 25.24
N TYR A 45 -6.29 -9.31 25.70
CA TYR A 45 -5.95 -9.17 27.11
C TYR A 45 -7.16 -8.74 27.96
N ASP A 46 -7.96 -7.79 27.49
CA ASP A 46 -9.16 -7.31 28.20
C ASP A 46 -10.21 -8.41 28.30
N LEU A 47 -10.48 -9.12 27.21
CA LEU A 47 -11.37 -10.29 27.21
C LEU A 47 -10.90 -11.43 28.12
N TYR A 48 -9.59 -11.60 28.27
CA TYR A 48 -9.01 -12.59 29.17
C TYR A 48 -9.16 -12.17 30.63
N ARG A 49 -8.91 -10.90 30.93
CA ARG A 49 -8.96 -10.33 32.29
C ARG A 49 -10.37 -10.35 32.87
N ASP A 50 -11.38 -10.08 32.08
CA ASP A 50 -12.76 -9.97 32.51
C ASP A 50 -13.46 -11.35 32.67
N ARG A 51 -12.75 -12.46 32.43
CA ARG A 51 -13.26 -13.81 32.73
C ARG A 51 -12.98 -14.18 34.20
N PRO A 52 -14.00 -14.15 35.09
CA PRO A 52 -13.80 -14.41 36.51
C PRO A 52 -13.33 -15.86 36.79
N ASP A 53 -13.53 -16.77 35.83
CA ASP A 53 -13.17 -18.18 35.91
C ASP A 53 -11.98 -18.56 35.01
N ALA A 54 -11.19 -17.59 34.53
CA ALA A 54 -10.00 -17.94 33.78
C ALA A 54 -9.07 -18.78 34.66
N PRO A 55 -8.87 -20.07 34.38
CA PRO A 55 -8.01 -20.90 35.24
C PRO A 55 -6.61 -20.29 35.13
N ARG A 56 -6.09 -19.78 36.28
CA ARG A 56 -4.66 -19.53 36.39
C ARG A 56 -3.98 -20.74 35.81
N MET A 57 -3.02 -20.55 34.89
CA MET A 57 -2.27 -21.63 34.25
C MET A 57 -1.46 -22.43 35.30
N VAL A 58 -2.13 -23.09 36.17
CA VAL A 58 -1.60 -24.25 36.88
C VAL A 58 -1.91 -25.40 35.95
N ALA A 59 -0.90 -25.99 35.36
CA ALA A 59 -1.00 -27.15 34.49
C ALA A 59 -1.73 -28.28 35.24
N LYS A 60 -3.08 -28.28 35.24
CA LYS A 60 -3.88 -29.39 35.70
C LYS A 60 -3.84 -30.44 34.60
N LYS A 61 -2.94 -31.41 34.78
CA LYS A 61 -2.89 -32.66 34.06
C LYS A 61 -4.29 -33.27 34.02
N GLY A 62 -4.97 -33.24 32.86
CA GLY A 62 -6.22 -33.98 32.67
C GLY A 62 -7.47 -33.20 32.20
N ARG A 63 -7.42 -31.88 31.94
CA ARG A 63 -8.56 -31.21 31.32
C ARG A 63 -8.53 -31.42 29.79
N ARG A 64 -9.64 -31.95 29.26
CA ARG A 64 -9.87 -31.95 27.80
C ARG A 64 -9.72 -30.49 27.30
N PRO A 65 -9.00 -30.26 26.19
CA PRO A 65 -8.89 -28.92 25.63
C PRO A 65 -10.32 -28.38 25.37
N GLU A 66 -10.59 -27.20 25.93
CA GLU A 66 -11.86 -26.51 25.70
C GLU A 66 -11.95 -26.27 24.17
N GLN A 67 -13.00 -26.80 23.55
CA GLN A 67 -13.16 -26.70 22.11
C GLN A 67 -13.33 -25.22 21.74
N VAL A 68 -12.39 -24.68 20.99
CA VAL A 68 -12.50 -23.32 20.46
C VAL A 68 -13.76 -23.26 19.58
N PRO A 69 -14.67 -22.30 19.79
CA PRO A 69 -15.87 -22.19 18.98
C PRO A 69 -15.53 -22.16 17.48
N ALA A 70 -16.22 -22.96 16.68
CA ALA A 70 -15.97 -23.05 15.23
C ALA A 70 -16.03 -21.67 14.56
N ALA A 71 -16.88 -20.77 15.05
CA ALA A 71 -16.97 -19.40 14.58
C ALA A 71 -15.64 -18.62 14.74
N VAL A 72 -14.92 -18.80 15.85
CA VAL A 72 -13.63 -18.13 16.09
C VAL A 72 -12.56 -18.66 15.13
N VAL A 73 -12.54 -19.97 14.91
CA VAL A 73 -11.62 -20.60 13.94
C VAL A 73 -11.90 -20.11 12.52
N LEU A 74 -13.17 -20.09 12.12
CA LEU A 74 -13.59 -19.63 10.80
C LEU A 74 -13.25 -18.15 10.59
N THR A 75 -13.56 -17.28 11.54
CA THR A 75 -13.27 -15.84 11.43
C THR A 75 -11.76 -15.58 11.39
N GLY A 76 -11.00 -16.27 12.23
CA GLY A 76 -9.53 -16.17 12.23
C GLY A 76 -8.91 -16.67 10.93
N SER A 77 -9.38 -17.79 10.40
CA SER A 77 -8.91 -18.34 9.13
C SER A 77 -9.25 -17.42 7.96
N LEU A 78 -10.47 -16.89 7.92
CA LEU A 78 -10.88 -15.92 6.88
C LEU A 78 -10.03 -14.65 6.93
N GLY A 79 -9.82 -14.10 8.13
CA GLY A 79 -8.97 -12.92 8.32
C GLY A 79 -7.53 -13.17 7.87
N LEU A 80 -6.98 -14.36 8.15
CA LEU A 80 -5.64 -14.74 7.72
C LEU A 80 -5.55 -14.85 6.20
N VAL A 81 -6.53 -15.50 5.55
CA VAL A 81 -6.55 -15.63 4.08
C VAL A 81 -6.67 -14.27 3.40
N VAL A 82 -7.61 -13.43 3.86
CA VAL A 82 -7.80 -12.08 3.32
C VAL A 82 -6.55 -11.23 3.52
N GLY A 83 -5.97 -11.25 4.72
CA GLY A 83 -4.74 -10.52 5.03
C GLY A 83 -3.56 -10.99 4.18
N PHE A 84 -3.42 -12.30 3.96
CA PHE A 84 -2.39 -12.87 3.08
C PHE A 84 -2.56 -12.40 1.63
N VAL A 85 -3.77 -12.52 1.07
CA VAL A 85 -4.05 -12.11 -0.32
C VAL A 85 -3.77 -10.62 -0.51
N VAL A 86 -4.28 -9.76 0.39
CA VAL A 86 -4.07 -8.31 0.32
C VAL A 86 -2.60 -7.91 0.45
N SER A 87 -1.80 -8.67 1.21
CA SER A 87 -0.39 -8.38 1.41
C SER A 87 0.52 -8.94 0.32
N VAL A 88 0.24 -10.15 -0.15
CA VAL A 88 1.10 -10.86 -1.12
C VAL A 88 0.90 -10.37 -2.55
N TRP A 89 -0.32 -9.97 -2.90
CA TRP A 89 -0.63 -9.53 -4.27
C TRP A 89 0.20 -8.31 -4.72
N PRO A 90 0.29 -7.21 -3.96
CA PRO A 90 1.13 -6.06 -4.34
C PRO A 90 2.62 -6.43 -4.43
N LEU A 91 3.09 -7.33 -3.56
CA LEU A 91 4.46 -7.82 -3.59
C LEU A 91 4.75 -8.62 -4.86
N ALA A 92 3.83 -9.50 -5.26
CA ALA A 92 3.97 -10.27 -6.49
C ALA A 92 4.01 -9.37 -7.73
N GLN A 93 3.19 -8.32 -7.75
CA GLN A 93 3.22 -7.31 -8.81
C GLN A 93 4.55 -6.55 -8.86
N ASP A 94 5.09 -6.14 -7.71
CA ASP A 94 6.38 -5.44 -7.66
C ASP A 94 7.52 -6.32 -8.19
N ILE A 95 7.52 -7.60 -7.86
CA ILE A 95 8.47 -8.59 -8.38
C ILE A 95 8.30 -8.76 -9.91
N SER A 96 7.06 -8.90 -10.39
CA SER A 96 6.77 -9.01 -11.83
C SER A 96 7.25 -7.78 -12.59
N PHE A 97 6.97 -6.60 -12.05
CA PHE A 97 7.38 -5.33 -12.63
C PHE A 97 8.91 -5.19 -12.66
N ARG A 98 9.60 -5.52 -11.58
CA ARG A 98 11.06 -5.51 -11.53
C ARG A 98 11.67 -6.46 -12.55
N ASN A 99 11.18 -7.69 -12.66
CA ASN A 99 11.65 -8.67 -13.64
C ASN A 99 11.42 -8.18 -15.08
N ALA A 100 10.31 -7.48 -15.34
CA ALA A 100 10.04 -6.87 -16.64
C ALA A 100 11.06 -5.77 -16.97
N LEU A 101 11.40 -4.92 -16.00
CA LEU A 101 12.42 -3.89 -16.16
C LEU A 101 13.80 -4.49 -16.44
N GLU A 102 14.19 -5.50 -15.69
CA GLU A 102 15.48 -6.18 -15.86
C GLU A 102 15.61 -6.89 -17.23
N SER A 103 14.48 -7.33 -17.81
CA SER A 103 14.47 -7.93 -19.13
C SER A 103 14.77 -6.96 -20.27
N GLY A 104 14.60 -5.64 -20.06
CA GLY A 104 14.72 -4.61 -21.09
C GLY A 104 13.68 -4.66 -22.21
N ASP A 105 12.70 -5.59 -22.13
CA ASP A 105 11.68 -5.79 -23.15
C ASP A 105 10.52 -4.81 -22.94
N GLY A 106 10.38 -3.84 -23.86
CA GLY A 106 9.33 -2.81 -23.77
C GLY A 106 7.89 -3.38 -23.78
N ALA A 107 7.66 -4.57 -24.36
CA ALA A 107 6.36 -5.20 -24.32
C ALA A 107 6.05 -5.77 -22.92
N LYS A 108 7.05 -6.38 -22.28
CA LYS A 108 6.92 -6.90 -20.92
C LYS A 108 6.77 -5.77 -19.91
N ILE A 109 7.52 -4.68 -20.07
CA ILE A 109 7.42 -3.50 -19.20
C ILE A 109 6.00 -2.90 -19.28
N GLU A 110 5.46 -2.75 -20.50
CA GLU A 110 4.10 -2.25 -20.70
C GLU A 110 3.06 -3.16 -20.06
N LEU A 111 3.17 -4.48 -20.25
CA LEU A 111 2.25 -5.46 -19.68
C LEU A 111 2.28 -5.43 -18.16
N ALA A 112 3.46 -5.49 -17.56
CA ALA A 112 3.63 -5.48 -16.11
C ALA A 112 3.13 -4.18 -15.47
N ALA A 113 3.31 -3.03 -16.15
CA ALA A 113 2.78 -1.76 -15.66
C ALA A 113 1.24 -1.72 -15.63
N LYS A 114 0.57 -2.49 -16.50
CA LYS A 114 -0.90 -2.56 -16.60
C LYS A 114 -1.54 -3.63 -15.71
N GLU A 115 -0.74 -4.48 -15.06
CA GLU A 115 -1.24 -5.52 -14.15
C GLU A 115 -1.99 -4.94 -12.95
N PHE A 116 -2.91 -5.73 -12.40
CA PHE A 116 -3.63 -5.38 -11.17
C PHE A 116 -2.82 -5.77 -9.91
N PRO A 117 -2.80 -4.96 -8.86
CA PRO A 117 -3.48 -3.66 -8.68
C PRO A 117 -2.79 -2.54 -9.44
N ARG A 118 -3.59 -1.75 -10.17
CA ARG A 118 -3.08 -0.64 -10.98
C ARG A 118 -2.44 0.42 -10.11
N ASN A 119 -1.20 0.79 -10.45
CA ASN A 119 -0.43 1.78 -9.72
C ASN A 119 0.07 2.87 -10.66
N ASN A 120 -0.28 4.12 -10.37
CA ASN A 120 0.14 5.26 -11.18
C ASN A 120 1.66 5.39 -11.29
N TYR A 121 2.39 5.03 -10.25
CA TYR A 121 3.84 5.02 -10.24
C TYR A 121 4.41 4.13 -11.36
N TYR A 122 3.86 2.93 -11.55
CA TYR A 122 4.33 2.03 -12.61
C TYR A 122 4.07 2.58 -14.01
N TYR A 123 2.94 3.27 -14.23
CA TYR A 123 2.68 3.91 -15.51
C TYR A 123 3.69 5.01 -15.82
N VAL A 124 3.92 5.94 -14.88
CA VAL A 124 4.84 7.06 -15.05
C VAL A 124 6.27 6.55 -15.25
N TYR A 125 6.72 5.62 -14.41
CA TYR A 125 8.08 5.09 -14.47
C TYR A 125 8.33 4.30 -15.76
N SER A 126 7.37 3.46 -16.18
CA SER A 126 7.46 2.72 -17.44
C SER A 126 7.43 3.65 -18.64
N ALA A 127 6.58 4.69 -18.62
CA ALA A 127 6.56 5.69 -19.69
C ALA A 127 7.93 6.38 -19.85
N GLN A 128 8.58 6.73 -18.75
CA GLN A 128 9.92 7.30 -18.78
C GLN A 128 10.94 6.35 -19.40
N ILE A 129 11.01 5.09 -18.94
CA ILE A 129 11.95 4.09 -19.44
C ILE A 129 11.73 3.81 -20.93
N LEU A 130 10.47 3.65 -21.35
CA LEU A 130 10.15 3.40 -22.76
C LEU A 130 10.52 4.59 -23.65
N GLN A 131 10.35 5.81 -23.14
CA GLN A 131 10.75 7.01 -23.87
C GLN A 131 12.27 7.12 -24.01
N GLU A 132 13.02 6.84 -22.94
CA GLU A 132 14.51 6.79 -22.98
C GLU A 132 15.01 5.73 -23.98
N ASN A 133 14.29 4.61 -24.10
CA ASN A 133 14.56 3.57 -25.08
C ASN A 133 13.97 3.83 -26.48
N LYS A 134 13.47 5.05 -26.75
CA LYS A 134 12.92 5.48 -28.06
C LYS A 134 11.66 4.70 -28.50
N ILE A 135 10.91 4.12 -27.56
CA ILE A 135 9.63 3.43 -27.81
C ILE A 135 8.49 4.43 -27.49
N ALA A 136 8.45 5.53 -28.27
CA ALA A 136 7.64 6.70 -27.96
C ALA A 136 6.12 6.41 -27.93
N ASP A 137 5.60 5.55 -28.80
CA ASP A 137 4.17 5.24 -28.86
C ASP A 137 3.67 4.58 -27.57
N LYS A 138 4.36 3.53 -27.11
CA LYS A 138 4.02 2.87 -25.86
C LYS A 138 4.21 3.76 -24.63
N ALA A 139 5.25 4.59 -24.66
CA ALA A 139 5.49 5.59 -23.62
C ALA A 139 4.32 6.57 -23.51
N LEU A 140 3.81 7.05 -24.65
CA LEU A 140 2.66 7.97 -24.68
C LEU A 140 1.38 7.30 -24.15
N ASP A 141 1.12 6.07 -24.53
CA ASP A 141 -0.04 5.32 -24.04
C ASP A 141 -0.01 5.14 -22.52
N LEU A 142 1.13 4.79 -21.95
CA LEU A 142 1.27 4.67 -20.50
C LEU A 142 1.18 6.04 -19.80
N ALA A 143 1.73 7.09 -20.38
CA ALA A 143 1.60 8.44 -19.83
C ALA A 143 0.13 8.91 -19.81
N ARG A 144 -0.65 8.62 -20.85
CA ARG A 144 -2.10 8.87 -20.89
C ARG A 144 -2.86 8.08 -19.83
N LEU A 145 -2.50 6.80 -19.64
CA LEU A 145 -3.09 5.99 -18.57
C LEU A 145 -2.76 6.57 -17.18
N ALA A 146 -1.54 7.07 -16.99
CA ALA A 146 -1.14 7.72 -15.75
C ALA A 146 -1.96 8.98 -15.47
N THR A 147 -2.16 9.87 -16.46
CA THR A 147 -2.97 11.08 -16.30
C THR A 147 -4.46 10.78 -16.06
N THR A 148 -4.95 9.66 -16.62
CA THR A 148 -6.33 9.21 -16.39
C THR A 148 -6.48 8.63 -14.97
N ALA A 149 -5.49 7.85 -14.49
CA ALA A 149 -5.52 7.24 -13.16
C ALA A 149 -5.34 8.28 -12.05
N ASN A 150 -4.47 9.27 -12.26
CA ASN A 150 -4.27 10.38 -11.34
C ASN A 150 -4.11 11.72 -12.09
N PRO A 151 -5.22 12.44 -12.35
CA PRO A 151 -5.19 13.71 -13.06
C PRO A 151 -4.41 14.85 -12.36
N ARG A 152 -4.06 14.66 -11.07
CA ARG A 152 -3.28 15.62 -10.28
C ARG A 152 -1.79 15.29 -10.23
N ASP A 153 -1.36 14.23 -10.87
CA ASP A 153 0.07 13.87 -10.93
C ASP A 153 0.80 14.73 -11.98
N PHE A 154 1.55 15.70 -11.52
CA PHE A 154 2.35 16.57 -12.37
C PHE A 154 3.37 15.79 -13.23
N ASN A 155 3.96 14.71 -12.69
CA ASN A 155 4.93 13.91 -13.42
C ASN A 155 4.27 13.14 -14.58
N ALA A 156 3.02 12.68 -14.40
CA ALA A 156 2.28 12.05 -15.49
C ALA A 156 2.07 13.01 -16.67
N TRP A 157 1.65 14.24 -16.39
CA TRP A 157 1.50 15.27 -17.42
C TRP A 157 2.82 15.67 -18.06
N LYS A 158 3.90 15.71 -17.27
CA LYS A 158 5.25 15.94 -17.79
C LYS A 158 5.67 14.85 -18.77
N MET A 159 5.37 13.58 -18.49
CA MET A 159 5.65 12.47 -19.42
C MET A 159 4.84 12.59 -20.72
N VAL A 160 3.57 12.99 -20.64
CA VAL A 160 2.78 13.29 -21.85
C VAL A 160 3.43 14.40 -22.66
N LEU A 161 3.76 15.54 -22.04
CA LEU A 161 4.33 16.70 -22.72
C LEU A 161 5.70 16.43 -23.36
N ALA A 162 6.51 15.59 -22.72
CA ALA A 162 7.85 15.24 -23.19
C ALA A 162 7.84 14.26 -24.38
N ASN A 163 6.70 13.68 -24.73
CA ASN A 163 6.64 12.69 -25.81
C ASN A 163 6.68 13.36 -27.20
N PRO A 164 7.57 12.90 -28.13
CA PRO A 164 7.67 13.48 -29.46
C PRO A 164 6.45 13.25 -30.35
N ASN A 165 5.65 12.20 -30.10
CA ASN A 165 4.49 11.82 -30.91
C ASN A 165 3.20 12.50 -30.43
N LEU A 166 3.31 13.47 -29.51
CA LEU A 166 2.17 14.18 -28.98
C LEU A 166 1.59 15.14 -30.01
N SER A 167 0.28 15.12 -30.18
CA SER A 167 -0.42 16.10 -31.04
C SER A 167 -0.39 17.50 -30.42
N GLU A 168 -0.48 18.54 -31.27
CA GLU A 168 -0.44 19.93 -30.82
C GLU A 168 -1.59 20.28 -29.87
N SER A 169 -2.79 19.74 -30.11
CA SER A 169 -3.95 19.93 -29.25
C SER A 169 -3.77 19.28 -27.87
N GLU A 170 -3.18 18.08 -27.82
CA GLU A 170 -2.88 17.41 -26.54
C GLU A 170 -1.74 18.14 -25.79
N ARG A 171 -0.77 18.68 -26.53
CA ARG A 171 0.32 19.48 -25.96
C ARG A 171 -0.24 20.71 -25.24
N ALA A 172 -1.12 21.46 -25.90
CA ALA A 172 -1.77 22.63 -25.32
C ALA A 172 -2.59 22.27 -24.06
N SER A 173 -3.31 21.15 -24.11
CA SER A 173 -4.09 20.63 -22.97
C SER A 173 -3.17 20.22 -21.80
N ALA A 174 -2.06 19.55 -22.09
CA ALA A 174 -1.10 19.13 -21.05
C ALA A 174 -0.45 20.33 -20.37
N VAL A 175 -0.04 21.36 -21.15
CA VAL A 175 0.53 22.60 -20.62
C VAL A 175 -0.49 23.34 -19.75
N ALA A 176 -1.74 23.46 -20.20
CA ALA A 176 -2.81 24.09 -19.42
C ALA A 176 -3.03 23.38 -18.09
N LYS A 177 -3.03 22.02 -18.10
CA LYS A 177 -3.20 21.23 -16.88
C LYS A 177 -2.00 21.33 -15.94
N MET A 178 -0.79 21.34 -16.46
CA MET A 178 0.41 21.55 -15.66
C MET A 178 0.45 22.94 -15.01
N LYS A 179 0.00 23.99 -15.71
CA LYS A 179 -0.14 25.34 -15.12
C LYS A 179 -1.20 25.42 -14.04
N GLU A 180 -2.30 24.66 -14.19
CA GLU A 180 -3.33 24.54 -13.14
C GLU A 180 -2.75 23.88 -11.86
N LEU A 181 -1.90 22.85 -12.03
CA LEU A 181 -1.33 22.10 -10.92
C LEU A 181 -0.16 22.85 -10.25
N ASP A 182 0.60 23.60 -11.01
CA ASP A 182 1.73 24.41 -10.52
C ASP A 182 1.75 25.79 -11.23
N PRO A 183 0.96 26.75 -10.71
CA PRO A 183 0.82 28.08 -11.32
C PRO A 183 2.11 28.91 -11.30
N PHE A 184 3.08 28.55 -10.47
CA PHE A 184 4.35 29.29 -10.31
C PHE A 184 5.49 28.67 -11.13
N ASN A 185 5.20 27.69 -11.97
CA ASN A 185 6.21 27.03 -12.78
C ASN A 185 6.55 27.82 -14.05
N ASN A 186 7.53 28.70 -13.96
CA ASN A 186 7.97 29.55 -15.06
C ASN A 186 8.61 28.78 -16.24
N THR A 187 8.85 27.49 -16.12
CA THR A 187 9.42 26.68 -17.22
C THR A 187 8.38 26.31 -18.27
N LEU A 188 7.10 26.46 -17.97
CA LEU A 188 5.98 26.16 -18.87
C LEU A 188 5.63 27.33 -19.80
N ASP A 189 6.27 28.47 -19.64
CA ASP A 189 6.03 29.70 -20.46
C ASP A 189 7.03 29.84 -21.61
N LYS A 190 7.93 28.90 -21.76
CA LYS A 190 8.94 28.84 -22.83
C LYS A 190 8.55 27.86 -23.93
#